data_25056cad81121fbe9dc5145b48302fd3
#
_entry.id   25056cad81121fbe9dc5145b48302fd3
#
_cell.length_a   1.000
_cell.length_b   1.000
_cell.length_c   1.000
_cell.angle_alpha   90.00
_cell.angle_beta   90.00
_cell.angle_gamma   90.00
#
_symmetry.space_group_name_H-M   'P 1'
#
loop_
_entity.id
_entity.type
_entity.pdbx_description
1 polymer ?
#
loop_
_entity_poly.entity_id
_entity_poly.type
_entity_poly.pdbx_seq_one_letter_code
_entity_poly.pdbx_strand_id
1 'polypeptide(L)'
;MVINLSDQYSLLSNWVSELRSIQVQTDRMRFRRNLERIGEVAAFEISKVLEFEEKEIQTPLGISVCKVLKEQPVLATILRAGLPLHQGLLNYFDRADNAFISAYRKHNRDGSFEISLDYVSCPELEDRVVVIADPMLATGSSLVKTIQFLREEGHPKEIHIVVAIACTVGIEFVQRTEPNVKIWCGAIDEELTAKGYIVPGLGDAGDLAYGTKVQF
;
A
#
# COMPACT_ATOMS: atom_id res chain seq x y z
N MET A 1 8.01 8.19 -9.23
CA MET A 1 8.24 6.99 -10.08
C MET A 1 7.06 6.04 -9.90
N VAL A 2 6.56 5.42 -11.00
CA VAL A 2 5.46 4.44 -10.96
C VAL A 2 5.97 3.12 -11.51
N ILE A 3 5.71 2.04 -10.81
CA ILE A 3 6.10 0.68 -11.17
C ILE A 3 4.83 -0.19 -11.22
N ASN A 4 4.49 -0.71 -12.39
CA ASN A 4 3.43 -1.68 -12.55
C ASN A 4 4.02 -3.09 -12.43
N LEU A 5 3.70 -3.78 -11.36
CA LEU A 5 4.22 -5.12 -11.06
C LEU A 5 3.70 -6.20 -12.03
N SER A 6 2.65 -5.87 -12.83
CA SER A 6 2.09 -6.76 -13.86
C SER A 6 2.66 -6.52 -15.26
N ASP A 7 3.65 -5.64 -15.44
CA ASP A 7 4.28 -5.42 -16.75
C ASP A 7 4.96 -6.70 -17.27
N GLN A 8 5.37 -7.59 -16.39
CA GLN A 8 5.83 -8.92 -16.70
C GLN A 8 4.79 -9.96 -16.28
N TYR A 9 4.51 -10.92 -17.13
CA TYR A 9 3.60 -12.02 -16.80
C TYR A 9 4.13 -12.85 -15.65
N SER A 10 3.32 -12.95 -14.60
CA SER A 10 3.66 -13.67 -13.38
C SER A 10 2.40 -14.15 -12.66
N LEU A 11 2.55 -14.89 -11.56
CA LEU A 11 1.44 -15.28 -10.69
C LEU A 11 0.69 -14.09 -10.09
N LEU A 12 1.32 -12.90 -10.02
CA LEU A 12 0.68 -11.68 -9.56
C LEU A 12 -0.52 -11.33 -10.46
N SER A 13 -0.40 -11.48 -11.78
CA SER A 13 -1.50 -11.25 -12.73
C SER A 13 -2.70 -12.17 -12.47
N ASN A 14 -2.46 -13.42 -12.03
CA ASN A 14 -3.54 -14.33 -11.64
C ASN A 14 -4.27 -13.83 -10.39
N TRP A 15 -3.53 -13.37 -9.37
CA TRP A 15 -4.14 -12.85 -8.14
C TRP A 15 -4.91 -11.55 -8.39
N VAL A 16 -4.39 -10.66 -9.24
CA VAL A 16 -5.13 -9.47 -9.68
C VAL A 16 -6.42 -9.86 -10.42
N SER A 17 -6.37 -10.86 -11.30
CA SER A 17 -7.57 -11.32 -12.01
C SER A 17 -8.63 -11.90 -11.07
N GLU A 18 -8.21 -12.64 -10.05
CA GLU A 18 -9.12 -13.17 -9.02
C GLU A 18 -9.74 -12.06 -8.15
N LEU A 19 -8.98 -11.00 -7.80
CA LEU A 19 -9.51 -9.84 -7.11
C LEU A 19 -10.59 -9.11 -7.91
N ARG A 20 -10.49 -9.12 -9.24
CA ARG A 20 -11.47 -8.49 -10.15
C ARG A 20 -12.68 -9.37 -10.45
N SER A 21 -12.52 -10.69 -10.40
CA SER A 21 -13.55 -11.65 -10.80
C SER A 21 -14.72 -11.69 -9.82
N ILE A 22 -15.91 -11.29 -10.27
CA ILE A 22 -17.14 -11.35 -9.47
C ILE A 22 -17.48 -12.77 -8.96
N GLN A 23 -16.95 -13.82 -9.60
CA GLN A 23 -17.14 -15.21 -9.20
C GLN A 23 -16.23 -15.62 -8.04
N VAL A 24 -15.05 -14.96 -7.91
CA VAL A 24 -14.01 -15.34 -6.94
C VAL A 24 -13.92 -14.35 -5.78
N GLN A 25 -14.05 -13.04 -6.04
CA GLN A 25 -13.86 -11.97 -5.04
C GLN A 25 -14.84 -12.02 -3.86
N THR A 26 -15.97 -12.73 -3.98
CA THR A 26 -16.93 -12.92 -2.90
C THR A 26 -16.43 -13.84 -1.78
N ASP A 27 -15.43 -14.67 -2.05
CA ASP A 27 -14.68 -15.39 -1.03
C ASP A 27 -13.73 -14.43 -0.33
N ARG A 28 -14.15 -13.92 0.84
CA ARG A 28 -13.41 -12.95 1.62
C ARG A 28 -12.03 -13.45 2.05
N MET A 29 -11.89 -14.72 2.35
CA MET A 29 -10.59 -15.29 2.73
C MET A 29 -9.65 -15.29 1.53
N ARG A 30 -10.12 -15.73 0.38
CA ARG A 30 -9.36 -15.71 -0.88
C ARG A 30 -8.97 -14.30 -1.29
N PHE A 31 -9.91 -13.35 -1.18
CA PHE A 31 -9.68 -11.93 -1.46
C PHE A 31 -8.55 -11.36 -0.62
N ARG A 32 -8.61 -11.53 0.71
CA ARG A 32 -7.53 -11.08 1.62
C ARG A 32 -6.21 -11.77 1.31
N ARG A 33 -6.22 -13.08 1.05
CA ARG A 33 -4.99 -13.82 0.75
C ARG A 33 -4.33 -13.36 -0.54
N ASN A 34 -5.10 -12.97 -1.56
CA ASN A 34 -4.55 -12.44 -2.79
C ASN A 34 -3.94 -11.04 -2.59
N LEU A 35 -4.57 -10.17 -1.79
CA LEU A 35 -3.96 -8.89 -1.40
C LEU A 35 -2.65 -9.10 -0.63
N GLU A 36 -2.61 -10.03 0.31
CA GLU A 36 -1.41 -10.38 1.06
C GLU A 36 -0.28 -10.85 0.13
N ARG A 37 -0.55 -11.73 -0.83
CA ARG A 37 0.43 -12.19 -1.84
C ARG A 37 0.98 -11.03 -2.70
N ILE A 38 0.13 -10.09 -3.08
CA ILE A 38 0.56 -8.88 -3.81
C ILE A 38 1.49 -8.04 -2.92
N GLY A 39 1.19 -7.92 -1.62
CA GLY A 39 2.04 -7.27 -0.63
C GLY A 39 3.40 -7.94 -0.49
N GLU A 40 3.44 -9.28 -0.47
CA GLU A 40 4.67 -10.08 -0.42
C GLU A 40 5.57 -9.80 -1.65
N VAL A 41 4.99 -9.80 -2.85
CA VAL A 41 5.73 -9.48 -4.08
C VAL A 41 6.22 -8.03 -4.06
N ALA A 42 5.37 -7.09 -3.68
CA ALA A 42 5.75 -5.68 -3.59
C ALA A 42 6.89 -5.47 -2.57
N ALA A 43 6.86 -6.14 -1.42
CA ALA A 43 7.95 -6.09 -0.44
C ALA A 43 9.29 -6.56 -1.03
N PHE A 44 9.28 -7.67 -1.78
CA PHE A 44 10.47 -8.16 -2.44
C PHE A 44 11.00 -7.17 -3.48
N GLU A 45 10.13 -6.59 -4.31
CA GLU A 45 10.54 -5.59 -5.30
C GLU A 45 11.06 -4.30 -4.65
N ILE A 46 10.40 -3.81 -3.59
CA ILE A 46 10.85 -2.65 -2.81
C ILE A 46 12.22 -2.92 -2.19
N SER A 47 12.45 -4.11 -1.67
CA SER A 47 13.74 -4.45 -1.02
C SER A 47 14.95 -4.25 -1.94
N LYS A 48 14.77 -4.38 -3.26
CA LYS A 48 15.85 -4.20 -4.26
C LYS A 48 16.33 -2.75 -4.40
N VAL A 49 15.54 -1.79 -3.92
CA VAL A 49 15.85 -0.35 -3.98
C VAL A 49 16.16 0.25 -2.61
N LEU A 50 16.17 -0.56 -1.56
CA LEU A 50 16.58 -0.15 -0.22
C LEU A 50 18.11 -0.25 -0.04
N GLU A 51 18.61 0.36 1.04
CA GLU A 51 20.03 0.35 1.37
C GLU A 51 20.42 -0.94 2.06
N PHE A 52 21.57 -1.51 1.63
CA PHE A 52 22.21 -2.69 2.23
C PHE A 52 23.60 -2.34 2.73
N GLU A 53 24.04 -3.04 3.76
CA GLU A 53 25.41 -2.97 4.30
C GLU A 53 26.07 -4.35 4.29
N GLU A 54 27.40 -4.36 4.26
CA GLU A 54 28.16 -5.59 4.45
C GLU A 54 28.34 -5.88 5.94
N LYS A 55 28.06 -7.12 6.34
CA LYS A 55 28.19 -7.58 7.72
C LYS A 55 28.85 -8.93 7.81
N GLU A 56 29.82 -9.05 8.71
CA GLU A 56 30.42 -10.35 9.03
C GLU A 56 29.44 -11.18 9.86
N ILE A 57 29.16 -12.39 9.37
CA ILE A 57 28.26 -13.35 10.01
C ILE A 57 29.06 -14.56 10.40
N GLN A 58 29.06 -14.92 11.70
CA GLN A 58 29.64 -16.16 12.18
C GLN A 58 28.78 -17.34 11.74
N THR A 59 29.37 -18.23 10.95
CA THR A 59 28.74 -19.50 10.56
C THR A 59 29.36 -20.65 11.38
N PRO A 60 28.80 -21.85 11.33
CA PRO A 60 29.40 -23.01 12.01
C PRO A 60 30.80 -23.35 11.53
N LEU A 61 31.19 -22.93 10.30
CA LEU A 61 32.47 -23.31 9.68
C LEU A 61 33.45 -22.14 9.49
N GLY A 62 33.02 -20.88 9.81
CA GLY A 62 33.88 -19.71 9.64
C GLY A 62 33.09 -18.41 9.57
N ILE A 63 33.74 -17.35 9.11
CA ILE A 63 33.11 -16.02 8.92
C ILE A 63 32.74 -15.87 7.45
N SER A 64 31.50 -15.40 7.22
CA SER A 64 30.98 -15.02 5.89
C SER A 64 30.63 -13.54 5.87
N VAL A 65 31.07 -12.81 4.84
CA VAL A 65 30.61 -11.43 4.59
C VAL A 65 29.32 -11.49 3.80
N CYS A 66 28.23 -11.00 4.41
CA CYS A 66 26.89 -11.01 3.84
C CYS A 66 26.37 -9.60 3.66
N LYS A 67 25.57 -9.38 2.58
CA LYS A 67 24.81 -8.15 2.41
C LYS A 67 23.50 -8.28 3.17
N VAL A 68 23.26 -7.40 4.11
CA VAL A 68 22.05 -7.36 4.95
C VAL A 68 21.36 -6.03 4.79
N LEU A 69 20.03 -6.00 4.93
CA LEU A 69 19.27 -4.76 4.91
C LEU A 69 19.77 -3.87 6.07
N LYS A 70 20.16 -2.63 5.75
CA LYS A 70 20.74 -1.70 6.71
C LYS A 70 19.72 -1.29 7.77
N GLU A 71 18.48 -1.01 7.34
CA GLU A 71 17.38 -0.59 8.20
C GLU A 71 16.05 -1.08 7.67
N GLN A 72 15.17 -1.53 8.58
CA GLN A 72 13.81 -1.91 8.24
C GLN A 72 12.97 -0.66 7.93
N PRO A 73 12.09 -0.69 6.91
CA PRO A 73 11.15 0.41 6.69
C PRO A 73 10.11 0.47 7.82
N VAL A 74 9.39 1.59 7.91
CA VAL A 74 8.13 1.67 8.65
C VAL A 74 7.01 1.27 7.69
N LEU A 75 6.14 0.35 8.10
CA LEU A 75 4.99 -0.10 7.33
C LEU A 75 3.73 0.62 7.81
N ALA A 76 3.15 1.46 6.96
CA ALA A 76 1.90 2.16 7.24
C ALA A 76 0.74 1.51 6.50
N THR A 77 -0.46 1.50 7.06
CA THR A 77 -1.66 1.02 6.38
C THR A 77 -2.86 1.90 6.62
N ILE A 78 -3.68 2.08 5.57
CA ILE A 78 -4.98 2.76 5.67
C ILE A 78 -6.05 1.72 6.00
N LEU A 79 -6.63 1.88 7.18
CA LEU A 79 -7.68 0.97 7.68
C LEU A 79 -9.00 1.21 6.92
N ARG A 80 -9.79 0.17 6.71
CA ARG A 80 -9.64 -1.27 7.03
C ARG A 80 -8.99 -2.04 5.86
N ALA A 81 -9.19 -1.55 4.64
CA ALA A 81 -8.92 -2.27 3.40
C ALA A 81 -7.42 -2.59 3.19
N GLY A 82 -6.53 -1.77 3.72
CA GLY A 82 -5.08 -1.94 3.59
C GLY A 82 -4.49 -3.10 4.40
N LEU A 83 -5.19 -3.60 5.43
CA LEU A 83 -4.64 -4.61 6.34
C LEU A 83 -4.09 -5.87 5.67
N PRO A 84 -4.76 -6.51 4.69
CA PRO A 84 -4.20 -7.72 4.09
C PRO A 84 -2.96 -7.45 3.26
N LEU A 85 -2.92 -6.31 2.56
CA LEU A 85 -1.75 -5.90 1.78
C LEU A 85 -0.56 -5.58 2.68
N HIS A 86 -0.82 -4.87 3.79
CA HIS A 86 0.15 -4.60 4.85
C HIS A 86 0.69 -5.90 5.48
N GLN A 87 -0.17 -6.89 5.73
CA GLN A 87 0.28 -8.19 6.25
C GLN A 87 1.29 -8.85 5.30
N GLY A 88 1.08 -8.74 3.98
CA GLY A 88 2.03 -9.23 2.98
C GLY A 88 3.38 -8.53 3.05
N LEU A 89 3.40 -7.20 3.24
CA LEU A 89 4.63 -6.45 3.47
C LEU A 89 5.32 -6.90 4.76
N LEU A 90 4.57 -7.08 5.84
CA LEU A 90 5.09 -7.47 7.15
C LEU A 90 5.65 -8.90 7.16
N ASN A 91 5.16 -9.81 6.31
CA ASN A 91 5.71 -11.15 6.15
C ASN A 91 7.16 -11.14 5.64
N TYR A 92 7.59 -10.07 4.96
CA TYR A 92 8.95 -9.89 4.43
C TYR A 92 9.80 -8.94 5.29
N PHE A 93 9.22 -7.82 5.71
CA PHE A 93 9.87 -6.88 6.62
C PHE A 93 9.45 -7.18 8.07
N ASP A 94 9.80 -8.36 8.55
CA ASP A 94 9.31 -8.99 9.79
C ASP A 94 9.69 -8.27 11.08
N ARG A 95 10.63 -7.32 11.00
CA ARG A 95 11.09 -6.47 12.11
C ARG A 95 10.74 -5.00 11.91
N ALA A 96 9.86 -4.70 10.97
CA ALA A 96 9.42 -3.34 10.69
C ALA A 96 8.53 -2.79 11.82
N ASP A 97 8.69 -1.51 12.12
CA ASP A 97 7.72 -0.76 12.91
C ASP A 97 6.47 -0.50 12.07
N ASN A 98 5.30 -0.38 12.73
CA ASN A 98 4.03 -0.31 12.03
C ASN A 98 3.24 0.95 12.40
N ALA A 99 2.63 1.59 11.38
CA ALA A 99 1.70 2.68 11.53
C ALA A 99 0.30 2.29 11.03
N PHE A 100 -0.73 2.62 11.81
CA PHE A 100 -2.12 2.33 11.50
C PHE A 100 -2.91 3.63 11.42
N ILE A 101 -3.54 3.87 10.26
CA ILE A 101 -4.21 5.14 9.96
C ILE A 101 -5.66 4.85 9.57
N SER A 102 -6.60 5.44 10.30
CA SER A 102 -8.01 5.40 9.94
C SER A 102 -8.36 6.66 9.15
N ALA A 103 -8.57 6.50 7.85
CA ALA A 103 -9.02 7.57 6.97
C ALA A 103 -10.42 7.27 6.45
N TYR A 104 -11.33 8.24 6.55
CA TYR A 104 -12.68 8.10 6.01
C TYR A 104 -13.17 9.39 5.36
N ARG A 105 -14.17 9.26 4.49
CA ARG A 105 -14.83 10.39 3.84
C ARG A 105 -15.92 10.94 4.74
N LYS A 106 -15.73 12.15 5.25
CA LYS A 106 -16.76 12.90 5.95
C LYS A 106 -17.56 13.71 4.94
N HIS A 107 -18.83 13.39 4.79
CA HIS A 107 -19.71 14.12 3.88
C HIS A 107 -20.20 15.41 4.52
N ASN A 108 -20.08 16.52 3.79
CA ASN A 108 -20.62 17.81 4.17
C ASN A 108 -22.07 17.96 3.67
N ARG A 109 -22.80 18.91 4.25
CA ARG A 109 -24.22 19.18 3.88
C ARG A 109 -24.39 19.69 2.45
N ASP A 110 -23.36 20.25 1.84
CA ASP A 110 -23.33 20.75 0.46
C ASP A 110 -23.03 19.68 -0.61
N GLY A 111 -22.88 18.42 -0.18
CA GLY A 111 -22.54 17.28 -1.05
C GLY A 111 -21.05 17.11 -1.31
N SER A 112 -20.19 18.00 -0.83
CA SER A 112 -18.75 17.84 -0.82
C SER A 112 -18.33 16.81 0.25
N PHE A 113 -17.10 16.32 0.18
CA PHE A 113 -16.53 15.48 1.24
C PHE A 113 -15.11 15.90 1.58
N GLU A 114 -14.76 15.69 2.83
CA GLU A 114 -13.39 15.83 3.33
C GLU A 114 -12.86 14.46 3.76
N ILE A 115 -11.56 14.26 3.62
CA ILE A 115 -10.89 13.10 4.24
C ILE A 115 -10.56 13.49 5.68
N SER A 116 -11.13 12.78 6.63
CA SER A 116 -10.80 12.90 8.06
C SER A 116 -9.90 11.75 8.49
N LEU A 117 -8.92 12.04 9.32
CA LEU A 117 -8.07 11.05 9.99
C LEU A 117 -8.50 11.00 11.45
N ASP A 118 -9.15 9.91 11.89
CA ASP A 118 -9.70 9.82 13.25
C ASP A 118 -8.78 9.09 14.24
N TYR A 119 -8.05 8.13 13.74
CA TYR A 119 -7.13 7.34 14.54
C TYR A 119 -5.80 7.19 13.81
N VAL A 120 -4.74 7.52 14.50
CA VAL A 120 -3.39 7.31 14.02
C VAL A 120 -2.55 6.74 15.17
N SER A 121 -1.87 5.63 14.88
CA SER A 121 -0.79 5.10 15.69
C SER A 121 0.44 5.04 14.80
N CYS A 122 1.48 5.79 15.14
CA CYS A 122 2.65 5.98 14.30
C CYS A 122 3.93 5.93 15.14
N PRO A 123 4.97 5.18 14.73
CA PRO A 123 6.30 5.26 15.33
C PRO A 123 7.01 6.54 14.87
N GLU A 124 8.23 6.78 15.37
CA GLU A 124 9.11 7.83 14.87
C GLU A 124 9.44 7.61 13.40
N LEU A 125 9.37 8.69 12.59
CA LEU A 125 9.54 8.65 11.13
C LEU A 125 10.79 9.37 10.62
N GLU A 126 11.52 10.05 11.51
CA GLU A 126 12.67 10.86 11.11
C GLU A 126 13.72 9.99 10.38
N ASP A 127 14.12 10.44 9.18
CA ASP A 127 15.07 9.75 8.29
C ASP A 127 14.71 8.29 7.92
N ARG A 128 13.47 7.83 8.19
CA ARG A 128 13.03 6.47 7.90
C ARG A 128 12.45 6.33 6.48
N VAL A 129 12.56 5.15 5.91
CA VAL A 129 11.78 4.76 4.74
C VAL A 129 10.39 4.35 5.20
N VAL A 130 9.34 4.90 4.58
CA VAL A 130 7.94 4.54 4.87
C VAL A 130 7.31 3.83 3.67
N VAL A 131 6.63 2.72 3.91
CA VAL A 131 5.86 1.99 2.89
C VAL A 131 4.38 2.00 3.28
N ILE A 132 3.54 2.67 2.49
CA ILE A 132 2.10 2.83 2.76
C ILE A 132 1.33 1.79 1.94
N ALA A 133 0.53 0.96 2.61
CA ALA A 133 -0.35 -0.04 2.01
C ALA A 133 -1.80 0.46 1.97
N ASP A 134 -2.35 0.58 0.76
CA ASP A 134 -3.78 0.77 0.51
C ASP A 134 -4.15 0.00 -0.77
N PRO A 135 -5.15 -0.89 -0.80
CA PRO A 135 -5.41 -1.70 -1.99
C PRO A 135 -5.84 -0.90 -3.22
N MET A 136 -6.33 0.33 -3.05
CA MET A 136 -6.93 1.10 -4.13
C MET A 136 -6.41 2.54 -4.19
N LEU A 137 -5.67 2.89 -5.24
CA LEU A 137 -5.36 4.28 -5.57
C LEU A 137 -6.38 4.79 -6.61
N ALA A 138 -7.53 5.26 -6.15
CA ALA A 138 -8.60 5.78 -7.01
C ALA A 138 -8.36 7.27 -7.35
N THR A 139 -8.84 8.19 -6.51
CA THR A 139 -8.60 9.66 -6.69
C THR A 139 -7.25 10.12 -6.14
N GLY A 140 -6.62 9.36 -5.27
CA GLY A 140 -5.39 9.71 -4.57
C GLY A 140 -5.58 10.58 -3.32
N SER A 141 -6.77 11.13 -3.08
CA SER A 141 -7.00 12.10 -2.00
C SER A 141 -6.68 11.57 -0.60
N SER A 142 -7.06 10.31 -0.31
CA SER A 142 -6.76 9.69 1.00
C SER A 142 -5.27 9.48 1.19
N LEU A 143 -4.58 9.01 0.14
CA LEU A 143 -3.13 8.77 0.17
C LEU A 143 -2.36 10.08 0.35
N VAL A 144 -2.70 11.13 -0.42
CA VAL A 144 -2.04 12.45 -0.29
C VAL A 144 -2.22 12.99 1.13
N LYS A 145 -3.43 12.93 1.68
CA LYS A 145 -3.69 13.40 3.06
C LYS A 145 -2.92 12.58 4.11
N THR A 146 -2.84 11.27 3.91
CA THR A 146 -2.02 10.39 4.76
C THR A 146 -0.54 10.75 4.69
N ILE A 147 0.00 11.00 3.49
CA ILE A 147 1.41 11.39 3.32
C ILE A 147 1.69 12.73 3.99
N GLN A 148 0.81 13.72 3.81
CA GLN A 148 0.95 15.04 4.45
C GLN A 148 0.98 14.91 5.97
N PHE A 149 0.06 14.13 6.54
CA PHE A 149 0.04 13.84 7.97
C PHE A 149 1.35 13.16 8.43
N LEU A 150 1.82 12.12 7.74
CA LEU A 150 3.06 11.44 8.10
C LEU A 150 4.28 12.36 8.03
N ARG A 151 4.27 13.37 7.15
CA ARG A 151 5.31 14.41 7.07
C ARG A 151 5.22 15.45 8.20
N GLU A 152 4.03 15.65 8.77
CA GLU A 152 3.84 16.50 9.97
C GLU A 152 4.33 15.80 11.23
N GLU A 153 4.21 14.46 11.30
CA GLU A 153 4.69 13.65 12.42
C GLU A 153 6.21 13.37 12.39
N GLY A 154 6.87 13.60 11.25
CA GLY A 154 8.31 13.39 11.06
C GLY A 154 8.76 13.70 9.64
N HIS A 155 10.04 13.51 9.34
CA HIS A 155 10.62 13.77 8.01
C HIS A 155 11.14 12.46 7.40
N PRO A 156 10.24 11.59 6.88
CA PRO A 156 10.67 10.37 6.23
C PRO A 156 11.56 10.68 5.03
N LYS A 157 12.71 10.00 4.93
CA LYS A 157 13.65 10.21 3.81
C LYS A 157 13.08 9.73 2.47
N GLU A 158 12.22 8.72 2.51
CA GLU A 158 11.62 8.14 1.32
C GLU A 158 10.23 7.56 1.65
N ILE A 159 9.28 7.74 0.72
CA ILE A 159 7.93 7.18 0.85
C ILE A 159 7.61 6.33 -0.38
N HIS A 160 7.20 5.09 -0.12
CA HIS A 160 6.65 4.17 -1.10
C HIS A 160 5.15 3.97 -0.85
N ILE A 161 4.36 3.85 -1.92
CA ILE A 161 2.96 3.46 -1.86
C ILE A 161 2.82 2.10 -2.55
N VAL A 162 2.13 1.17 -1.92
CA VAL A 162 1.79 -0.13 -2.49
C VAL A 162 0.29 -0.24 -2.63
N VAL A 163 -0.18 -0.53 -3.85
CA VAL A 163 -1.60 -0.68 -4.16
C VAL A 163 -1.85 -1.93 -5.01
N ALA A 164 -2.98 -2.58 -4.83
CA ALA A 164 -3.36 -3.68 -5.71
C ALA A 164 -3.82 -3.16 -7.07
N ILE A 165 -4.64 -2.09 -7.08
CA ILE A 165 -5.08 -1.43 -8.32
C ILE A 165 -4.97 0.08 -8.16
N ALA A 166 -4.38 0.72 -9.17
CA ALA A 166 -4.30 2.17 -9.29
C ALA A 166 -5.11 2.67 -10.49
N CYS A 167 -5.61 3.91 -10.40
CA CYS A 167 -6.14 4.65 -11.55
C CYS A 167 -5.15 5.71 -12.01
N THR A 168 -5.03 5.91 -13.32
CA THR A 168 -4.16 6.94 -13.90
C THR A 168 -4.40 8.32 -13.29
N VAL A 169 -5.68 8.70 -13.12
CA VAL A 169 -6.07 9.97 -12.49
C VAL A 169 -5.48 10.13 -11.07
N GLY A 170 -5.57 9.07 -10.27
CA GLY A 170 -5.02 9.07 -8.90
C GLY A 170 -3.50 9.10 -8.88
N ILE A 171 -2.86 8.36 -9.79
CA ILE A 171 -1.41 8.38 -9.96
C ILE A 171 -0.92 9.79 -10.28
N GLU A 172 -1.52 10.44 -11.28
CA GLU A 172 -1.18 11.80 -11.69
C GLU A 172 -1.38 12.81 -10.55
N PHE A 173 -2.48 12.67 -9.79
CA PHE A 173 -2.74 13.53 -8.64
C PHE A 173 -1.67 13.36 -7.55
N VAL A 174 -1.33 12.12 -7.19
CA VAL A 174 -0.27 11.83 -6.20
C VAL A 174 1.08 12.36 -6.69
N GLN A 175 1.47 12.07 -7.94
CA GLN A 175 2.76 12.52 -8.49
C GLN A 175 2.89 14.05 -8.57
N ARG A 176 1.78 14.75 -8.85
CA ARG A 176 1.78 16.23 -8.88
C ARG A 176 1.90 16.83 -7.49
N THR A 177 1.28 16.24 -6.48
CA THR A 177 1.25 16.75 -5.10
C THR A 177 2.47 16.29 -4.31
N GLU A 178 2.90 15.06 -4.53
CA GLU A 178 4.00 14.37 -3.82
C GLU A 178 4.99 13.77 -4.85
N PRO A 179 5.79 14.60 -5.55
CA PRO A 179 6.58 14.18 -6.71
C PRO A 179 7.66 13.14 -6.40
N ASN A 180 8.13 13.08 -5.15
CA ASN A 180 9.23 12.19 -4.74
C ASN A 180 8.75 10.80 -4.28
N VAL A 181 7.42 10.56 -4.27
CA VAL A 181 6.87 9.27 -3.85
C VAL A 181 7.02 8.22 -4.95
N LYS A 182 7.33 6.99 -4.57
CA LYS A 182 7.35 5.82 -5.46
C LYS A 182 6.07 5.03 -5.30
N ILE A 183 5.41 4.69 -6.41
CA ILE A 183 4.12 3.98 -6.43
C ILE A 183 4.32 2.61 -7.08
N TRP A 184 3.95 1.56 -6.36
CA TRP A 184 4.01 0.16 -6.77
C TRP A 184 2.59 -0.36 -6.94
N CYS A 185 2.21 -0.71 -8.17
CA CYS A 185 0.85 -1.10 -8.51
C CYS A 185 0.80 -2.56 -8.95
N GLY A 186 -0.19 -3.30 -8.45
CA GLY A 186 -0.51 -4.63 -9.00
C GLY A 186 -1.10 -4.55 -10.41
N ALA A 187 -1.92 -3.51 -10.66
CA ALA A 187 -2.43 -3.17 -12.00
C ALA A 187 -2.79 -1.68 -12.07
N ILE A 188 -2.90 -1.15 -13.29
CA ILE A 188 -3.30 0.25 -13.56
C ILE A 188 -4.52 0.25 -14.48
N ASP A 189 -5.56 0.98 -14.09
CA ASP A 189 -6.80 1.21 -14.83
C ASP A 189 -6.91 2.69 -15.21
N GLU A 190 -7.74 3.01 -16.22
CA GLU A 190 -7.75 4.35 -16.81
C GLU A 190 -8.88 5.25 -16.28
N GLU A 191 -10.00 4.69 -15.85
CA GLU A 191 -11.22 5.44 -15.62
C GLU A 191 -11.70 5.42 -14.16
N LEU A 192 -12.40 6.49 -13.78
CA LEU A 192 -13.16 6.59 -12.52
C LEU A 192 -14.64 6.85 -12.81
N THR A 193 -15.52 6.19 -12.06
CA THR A 193 -16.92 6.60 -12.01
C THR A 193 -17.09 7.97 -11.35
N ALA A 194 -18.25 8.62 -11.53
CA ALA A 194 -18.61 9.86 -10.83
C ALA A 194 -18.55 9.74 -9.28
N LYS A 195 -18.64 8.52 -8.73
CA LYS A 195 -18.51 8.23 -7.30
C LYS A 195 -17.08 7.91 -6.87
N GLY A 196 -16.10 7.99 -7.79
CA GLY A 196 -14.68 7.73 -7.51
C GLY A 196 -14.31 6.25 -7.38
N TYR A 197 -15.07 5.33 -7.99
CA TYR A 197 -14.67 3.93 -8.14
C TYR A 197 -13.85 3.74 -9.41
N ILE A 198 -12.81 2.93 -9.35
CA ILE A 198 -11.96 2.58 -10.49
C ILE A 198 -12.74 1.67 -11.45
N VAL A 199 -12.59 1.89 -12.76
CA VAL A 199 -13.19 1.10 -13.83
C VAL A 199 -12.07 0.56 -14.76
N PRO A 200 -12.02 -0.76 -15.00
CA PRO A 200 -12.90 -1.83 -14.50
C PRO A 200 -12.78 -2.11 -13.00
N GLY A 201 -11.65 -1.78 -12.35
CA GLY A 201 -11.45 -1.90 -10.92
C GLY A 201 -11.72 -3.29 -10.32
N LEU A 202 -12.21 -3.30 -9.08
CA LEU A 202 -12.64 -4.51 -8.36
C LEU A 202 -13.87 -4.26 -7.45
N GLY A 203 -14.35 -3.02 -7.34
CA GLY A 203 -15.40 -2.62 -6.40
C GLY A 203 -14.86 -2.01 -5.10
N ASP A 204 -15.56 -2.21 -3.96
CA ASP A 204 -15.11 -1.75 -2.63
C ASP A 204 -14.25 -2.81 -1.95
N ALA A 205 -12.94 -2.57 -1.91
CA ALA A 205 -11.97 -3.50 -1.33
C ALA A 205 -12.22 -3.75 0.18
N GLY A 206 -12.69 -2.74 0.92
CA GLY A 206 -13.00 -2.87 2.34
C GLY A 206 -14.17 -3.81 2.59
N ASP A 207 -15.23 -3.66 1.81
CA ASP A 207 -16.42 -4.50 1.91
C ASP A 207 -16.16 -5.93 1.43
N LEU A 208 -15.37 -6.09 0.37
CA LEU A 208 -14.93 -7.40 -0.12
C LEU A 208 -14.04 -8.12 0.91
N ALA A 209 -13.15 -7.42 1.58
CA ALA A 209 -12.25 -8.01 2.56
C ALA A 209 -12.93 -8.33 3.90
N TYR A 210 -13.83 -7.45 4.40
CA TYR A 210 -14.31 -7.47 5.79
C TYR A 210 -15.83 -7.39 5.95
N GLY A 211 -16.56 -7.29 4.86
CA GLY A 211 -18.02 -7.14 4.88
C GLY A 211 -18.45 -5.68 4.92
N THR A 212 -19.71 -5.49 4.52
CA THR A 212 -20.33 -4.18 4.38
C THR A 212 -20.32 -3.42 5.70
N LYS A 213 -19.89 -2.17 5.67
CA LYS A 213 -19.92 -1.25 6.80
C LYS A 213 -21.21 -0.46 6.85
N VAL A 214 -21.71 -0.22 8.06
CA VAL A 214 -22.72 0.81 8.32
C VAL A 214 -21.95 2.05 8.79
N GLN A 215 -22.12 3.16 8.09
CA GLN A 215 -21.57 4.45 8.53
C GLN A 215 -22.64 5.14 9.40
N PHE A 216 -22.29 5.46 10.65
CA PHE A 216 -23.10 6.23 11.58
C PHE A 216 -22.72 7.70 11.53
#